data_8602964de8e888c5fd3693e93743ff64
#
_entry.id   8602964de8e888c5fd3693e93743ff64
#
_cell.length_a   1.000
_cell.length_b   1.000
_cell.length_c   1.000
_cell.angle_alpha   90.00
_cell.angle_beta   90.00
_cell.angle_gamma   90.00
#
_symmetry.space_group_name_H-M   'P 1'
#
loop_
_entity.id
_entity.type
_entity.pdbx_description
1 polymer ?
#
loop_
_entity_poly.entity_id
_entity_poly.type
_entity_poly.pdbx_seq_one_letter_code
_entity_poly.pdbx_strand_id
1 'polypeptide(L)'
;MTDLAIVGARVLDPGQGIDATASVLISDGVITSIEEETEGVRRRSRAQPGGPAGGWPERMGRGGVWGGRPPEATQLDASGLIVVPGLVDLHTHLYRGVSHYGIDADAYCLDRGVTTAVDAGSSGAQTFPGLRSYIIEPARTRILAFLHIAVQGMITNLLGELEDLRWASVAQSVERAREHPDVIVGIKVRLGYQMVGDDPAPAMRLAREAADELGLPLMVHVIDMRPPITWLLPYLGAGDIVTHCFHGNEGGILDADGMLFPEVRRARERGVRFDVGHGVGSFAYRVARRAIAQGFPPDTISSDLHAHNVNGPAYDQATTLSKLLHVGMEIEDVIRATTATPAQAARRGDRIGALAPGREADLTAFELRYGQWSLPDAAGATEVVERLLVPRLVIRGGEVRRLDPDTDPARR
;
A
#
# COMPACT_ATOMS: atom_id res chain seq x y z
N MET A 1 28.01 -2.03 -0.47
CA MET A 1 27.11 -0.91 -0.83
C MET A 1 27.67 0.34 -0.17
N THR A 2 27.39 1.51 -0.74
CA THR A 2 27.91 2.78 -0.20
C THR A 2 27.08 3.19 1.02
N ASP A 3 27.74 3.65 2.09
CA ASP A 3 27.06 4.24 3.24
C ASP A 3 26.31 5.50 2.83
N LEU A 4 25.10 5.68 3.35
CA LEU A 4 24.17 6.74 2.96
C LEU A 4 23.61 7.43 4.21
N ALA A 5 23.50 8.76 4.16
CA ALA A 5 22.85 9.56 5.19
C ALA A 5 21.78 10.46 4.56
N ILE A 6 20.52 10.29 4.93
CA ILE A 6 19.41 11.19 4.57
C ILE A 6 19.39 12.27 5.66
N VAL A 7 19.48 13.53 5.29
CA VAL A 7 19.65 14.64 6.25
C VAL A 7 18.63 15.76 6.04
N GLY A 8 18.28 16.47 7.12
CA GLY A 8 17.43 17.68 7.07
C GLY A 8 15.95 17.44 6.86
N ALA A 9 15.48 16.19 6.87
CA ALA A 9 14.07 15.85 6.66
C ALA A 9 13.24 15.90 7.95
N ARG A 10 11.92 16.14 7.83
CA ARG A 10 10.97 15.69 8.84
C ARG A 10 10.83 14.17 8.70
N VAL A 11 11.33 13.42 9.66
CA VAL A 11 11.13 11.97 9.72
C VAL A 11 9.83 11.70 10.43
N LEU A 12 8.90 11.03 9.75
CA LEU A 12 7.58 10.67 10.27
C LEU A 12 7.40 9.15 10.22
N ASP A 13 7.56 8.50 11.35
CA ASP A 13 7.33 7.07 11.52
C ASP A 13 6.37 6.81 12.69
N PRO A 14 5.04 6.75 12.41
CA PRO A 14 4.06 6.51 13.45
C PRO A 14 4.18 5.14 14.10
N GLY A 15 4.81 4.16 13.41
CA GLY A 15 5.07 2.82 13.95
C GLY A 15 6.11 2.82 15.08
N GLN A 16 7.03 3.79 15.07
CA GLN A 16 8.05 4.02 16.10
C GLN A 16 7.76 5.23 17.00
N GLY A 17 6.68 5.98 16.72
CA GLY A 17 6.36 7.21 17.45
C GLY A 17 7.32 8.36 17.13
N ILE A 18 7.92 8.38 15.95
CA ILE A 18 8.86 9.42 15.52
C ILE A 18 8.12 10.47 14.68
N ASP A 19 8.25 11.74 15.06
CA ASP A 19 7.91 12.92 14.27
C ASP A 19 8.89 14.05 14.63
N ALA A 20 10.02 14.08 13.95
CA ALA A 20 11.10 15.00 14.26
C ALA A 20 11.93 15.35 13.02
N THR A 21 12.64 16.48 13.05
CA THR A 21 13.73 16.71 12.10
C THR A 21 14.89 15.79 12.47
N ALA A 22 15.21 14.85 11.60
CA ALA A 22 16.21 13.84 11.90
C ALA A 22 17.02 13.43 10.66
N SER A 23 18.11 12.75 10.89
CA SER A 23 18.91 12.08 9.87
C SER A 23 18.71 10.57 9.96
N VAL A 24 18.58 9.89 8.81
CA VAL A 24 18.53 8.43 8.71
C VAL A 24 19.82 7.93 8.14
N LEU A 25 20.54 7.09 8.90
CA LEU A 25 21.83 6.50 8.49
C LEU A 25 21.60 5.08 8.00
N ILE A 26 22.22 4.76 6.86
CA ILE A 26 22.08 3.48 6.17
C ILE A 26 23.47 2.96 5.84
N SER A 27 23.72 1.69 6.12
CA SER A 27 24.91 0.96 5.69
C SER A 27 24.51 -0.41 5.17
N ASP A 28 25.08 -0.83 4.05
CA ASP A 28 24.81 -2.12 3.40
C ASP A 28 23.32 -2.45 3.21
N GLY A 29 22.52 -1.42 2.89
CA GLY A 29 21.09 -1.58 2.66
C GLY A 29 20.24 -1.74 3.92
N VAL A 30 20.80 -1.51 5.11
CA VAL A 30 20.15 -1.62 6.41
C VAL A 30 20.20 -0.27 7.14
N ILE A 31 19.14 0.10 7.82
CA ILE A 31 19.10 1.28 8.68
C ILE A 31 19.99 1.01 9.90
N THR A 32 20.97 1.89 10.16
CA THR A 32 21.87 1.77 11.30
C THR A 32 21.49 2.65 12.47
N SER A 33 21.00 3.88 12.20
CA SER A 33 20.49 4.78 13.23
C SER A 33 19.53 5.83 12.66
N ILE A 34 18.74 6.43 13.55
CA ILE A 34 17.99 7.67 13.31
C ILE A 34 18.47 8.65 14.36
N GLU A 35 18.94 9.81 13.92
CA GLU A 35 19.56 10.82 14.78
C GLU A 35 18.75 12.12 14.68
N GLU A 36 18.08 12.51 15.77
CA GLU A 36 17.35 13.78 15.82
C GLU A 36 18.33 14.96 15.73
N GLU A 37 17.97 15.97 14.94
CA GLU A 37 18.76 17.17 14.78
C GLU A 37 18.39 18.18 15.88
N THR A 38 19.31 18.40 16.84
CA THR A 38 19.15 19.43 17.86
C THR A 38 19.47 20.81 17.30
N GLU A 39 18.80 21.88 17.81
CA GLU A 39 18.93 23.26 17.29
C GLU A 39 20.37 23.79 17.15
N GLY A 40 21.31 23.27 17.90
CA GLY A 40 22.73 23.63 17.83
C GLY A 40 23.44 23.21 16.53
N VAL A 41 22.89 22.23 15.82
CA VAL A 41 23.48 21.62 14.61
C VAL A 41 23.02 22.34 13.33
N ARG A 42 21.87 23.04 13.36
CA ARG A 42 21.32 23.76 12.20
C ARG A 42 22.19 24.88 11.63
N ARG A 43 23.15 25.42 12.37
CA ARG A 43 23.96 26.61 11.95
C ARG A 43 25.00 26.36 10.86
N ARG A 44 25.31 25.10 10.51
CA ARG A 44 26.38 24.80 9.53
C ARG A 44 25.90 24.38 8.13
N SER A 45 24.60 24.15 7.92
CA SER A 45 24.05 23.68 6.61
C SER A 45 23.35 24.74 5.78
N ARG A 46 23.27 26.03 6.24
CA ARG A 46 22.70 27.10 5.42
C ARG A 46 23.72 27.63 4.42
N ALA A 47 23.70 27.10 3.20
CA ALA A 47 24.20 27.81 2.02
C ALA A 47 23.23 28.95 1.70
N GLN A 48 23.79 30.09 1.26
CA GLN A 48 23.07 31.36 1.00
C GLN A 48 21.87 31.19 0.05
N PRO A 49 20.78 31.97 0.23
CA PRO A 49 19.66 32.01 -0.68
C PRO A 49 20.04 32.79 -1.95
N GLY A 50 20.02 32.17 -3.09
CA GLY A 50 20.28 32.85 -4.37
C GLY A 50 20.45 31.88 -5.54
N GLY A 51 19.38 31.20 -5.95
CA GLY A 51 19.31 30.47 -7.21
C GLY A 51 17.86 30.30 -7.66
N PRO A 52 17.56 30.26 -8.99
CA PRO A 52 16.20 30.24 -9.47
C PRO A 52 15.42 28.99 -9.06
N ALA A 53 14.15 29.16 -8.78
CA ALA A 53 13.22 28.08 -8.46
C ALA A 53 13.21 27.02 -9.59
N GLY A 54 13.53 25.78 -9.28
CA GLY A 54 13.33 24.68 -10.22
C GLY A 54 14.33 23.54 -10.23
N GLY A 55 15.42 23.58 -9.48
CA GLY A 55 16.40 22.49 -9.49
C GLY A 55 16.78 22.04 -8.08
N TRP A 56 16.74 20.75 -7.83
CA TRP A 56 17.43 20.16 -6.69
C TRP A 56 18.91 20.55 -6.77
N PRO A 57 19.55 21.01 -5.67
CA PRO A 57 20.97 21.26 -5.71
C PRO A 57 21.71 19.95 -5.96
N GLU A 58 22.40 19.86 -7.08
CA GLU A 58 23.44 18.85 -7.29
C GLU A 58 24.59 19.16 -6.34
N ARG A 59 24.52 18.68 -5.12
CA ARG A 59 25.65 18.63 -4.21
C ARG A 59 25.79 17.26 -3.60
N MET A 60 26.49 16.40 -4.30
CA MET A 60 27.29 15.37 -3.65
C MET A 60 28.47 16.06 -3.01
N GLY A 61 28.36 16.44 -1.75
CA GLY A 61 29.46 16.99 -0.96
C GLY A 61 30.13 15.85 -0.21
N ARG A 62 31.43 15.65 -0.40
CA ARG A 62 32.24 14.79 0.47
C ARG A 62 32.43 15.51 1.81
N GLY A 63 32.05 14.83 2.92
CA GLY A 63 32.68 14.97 4.23
C GLY A 63 32.42 16.26 5.01
N GLY A 64 31.48 16.21 5.93
CA GLY A 64 31.46 16.99 7.16
C GLY A 64 31.32 16.05 8.35
N VAL A 65 32.18 16.14 9.35
CA VAL A 65 32.17 15.29 10.55
C VAL A 65 30.95 15.69 11.40
N TRP A 66 29.97 14.83 11.40
CA TRP A 66 28.90 14.78 12.39
C TRP A 66 29.26 13.63 13.35
N GLY A 67 29.16 13.88 14.67
CA GLY A 67 29.58 12.90 15.67
C GLY A 67 28.98 11.51 15.40
N GLY A 68 29.80 10.50 15.18
CA GLY A 68 29.40 9.10 15.00
C GLY A 68 29.15 8.63 13.58
N ARG A 69 29.19 9.50 12.54
CA ARG A 69 29.00 9.11 11.13
C ARG A 69 30.26 8.52 10.52
N PRO A 70 30.15 7.50 9.65
CA PRO A 70 31.25 7.06 8.83
C PRO A 70 31.78 8.25 7.99
N PRO A 71 33.09 8.46 7.90
CA PRO A 71 33.70 9.61 7.20
C PRO A 71 33.46 9.62 5.68
N GLU A 72 32.91 8.57 5.09
CA GLU A 72 32.72 8.40 3.65
C GLU A 72 31.24 8.25 3.21
N ALA A 73 30.24 8.44 4.11
CA ALA A 73 28.84 8.29 3.79
C ALA A 73 28.37 9.35 2.77
N THR A 74 27.69 8.89 1.70
CA THR A 74 27.03 9.79 0.74
C THR A 74 25.87 10.49 1.44
N GLN A 75 25.85 11.83 1.42
CA GLN A 75 24.75 12.60 2.02
C GLN A 75 23.69 12.94 0.96
N LEU A 76 22.44 12.69 1.29
CA LEU A 76 21.26 13.15 0.55
C LEU A 76 20.55 14.23 1.39
N ASP A 77 20.54 15.45 0.89
CA ASP A 77 19.75 16.54 1.48
C ASP A 77 18.27 16.29 1.13
N ALA A 78 17.45 16.09 2.16
CA ALA A 78 16.00 15.93 2.09
C ALA A 78 15.27 17.06 2.83
N SER A 79 15.91 18.22 2.96
CA SER A 79 15.31 19.40 3.60
C SER A 79 14.00 19.78 2.92
N GLY A 80 12.96 20.01 3.73
CA GLY A 80 11.60 20.32 3.25
C GLY A 80 10.78 19.11 2.82
N LEU A 81 11.34 17.90 2.88
CA LEU A 81 10.61 16.66 2.62
C LEU A 81 10.19 15.99 3.93
N ILE A 82 9.14 15.15 3.80
CA ILE A 82 8.71 14.23 4.84
C ILE A 82 9.22 12.84 4.47
N VAL A 83 10.15 12.31 5.26
CA VAL A 83 10.67 10.96 5.10
C VAL A 83 9.87 10.01 5.98
N VAL A 84 9.33 8.96 5.34
CA VAL A 84 8.50 7.93 5.97
C VAL A 84 9.10 6.55 5.70
N PRO A 85 8.72 5.49 6.45
CA PRO A 85 9.02 4.13 6.05
C PRO A 85 8.56 3.86 4.62
N GLY A 86 9.23 2.95 3.92
CA GLY A 86 8.83 2.56 2.58
C GLY A 86 7.35 2.15 2.53
N LEU A 87 6.64 2.70 1.55
CA LEU A 87 5.21 2.43 1.39
C LEU A 87 4.97 0.95 1.09
N VAL A 88 3.93 0.41 1.68
CA VAL A 88 3.42 -0.95 1.43
C VAL A 88 2.02 -0.82 0.83
N ASP A 89 1.91 -1.05 -0.47
CA ASP A 89 0.61 -1.12 -1.14
C ASP A 89 0.06 -2.55 -1.03
N LEU A 90 -0.91 -2.75 -0.13
CA LEU A 90 -1.41 -4.07 0.23
C LEU A 90 -2.29 -4.71 -0.85
N HIS A 91 -2.71 -3.93 -1.87
CA HIS A 91 -3.61 -4.38 -2.91
C HIS A 91 -3.22 -3.77 -4.26
N THR A 92 -2.61 -4.60 -5.11
CA THR A 92 -2.23 -4.27 -6.49
C THR A 92 -2.43 -5.49 -7.39
N HIS A 93 -2.36 -5.31 -8.71
CA HIS A 93 -2.43 -6.39 -9.70
C HIS A 93 -1.25 -6.33 -10.64
N LEU A 94 -0.27 -7.24 -10.46
CA LEU A 94 1.06 -7.12 -11.06
C LEU A 94 1.36 -8.16 -12.14
N TYR A 95 0.46 -9.13 -12.37
CA TYR A 95 0.71 -10.21 -13.33
C TYR A 95 0.52 -9.76 -14.78
N ARG A 96 1.39 -8.82 -15.22
CA ARG A 96 1.37 -8.28 -16.58
C ARG A 96 1.54 -9.39 -17.63
N GLY A 97 0.70 -9.33 -18.67
CA GLY A 97 0.71 -10.29 -19.78
C GLY A 97 -0.07 -11.58 -19.55
N VAL A 98 -0.57 -11.81 -18.32
CA VAL A 98 -1.44 -12.95 -17.99
C VAL A 98 -2.77 -12.48 -17.44
N SER A 99 -2.77 -11.68 -16.37
CA SER A 99 -3.99 -11.06 -15.88
C SER A 99 -4.33 -9.82 -16.71
N HIS A 100 -5.60 -9.65 -17.07
CA HIS A 100 -6.07 -8.44 -17.76
C HIS A 100 -5.91 -7.17 -16.92
N TYR A 101 -5.72 -7.31 -15.61
CA TYR A 101 -5.43 -6.23 -14.68
C TYR A 101 -3.93 -5.88 -14.61
N GLY A 102 -3.04 -6.79 -15.05
CA GLY A 102 -1.62 -6.74 -14.75
C GLY A 102 -0.88 -5.49 -15.23
N ILE A 103 -0.13 -4.85 -14.31
CA ILE A 103 0.76 -3.71 -14.57
C ILE A 103 2.21 -4.05 -14.27
N ASP A 104 3.12 -3.17 -14.69
CA ASP A 104 4.54 -3.24 -14.35
C ASP A 104 4.78 -2.68 -12.93
N ALA A 105 5.34 -3.53 -12.05
CA ALA A 105 5.54 -3.16 -10.65
C ALA A 105 6.56 -2.01 -10.47
N ASP A 106 7.66 -2.01 -11.24
CA ASP A 106 8.69 -0.99 -11.09
C ASP A 106 8.19 0.37 -11.56
N ALA A 107 7.51 0.41 -12.72
CA ALA A 107 7.02 1.66 -13.30
C ALA A 107 5.84 2.29 -12.52
N TYR A 108 4.96 1.44 -11.96
CA TYR A 108 3.72 1.93 -11.32
C TYR A 108 3.73 1.86 -9.79
N CYS A 109 4.70 1.16 -9.19
CA CYS A 109 4.86 1.13 -7.73
C CYS A 109 6.18 1.80 -7.32
N LEU A 110 7.34 1.23 -7.64
CA LEU A 110 8.63 1.76 -7.17
C LEU A 110 8.90 3.19 -7.66
N ASP A 111 8.68 3.45 -8.95
CA ASP A 111 8.85 4.78 -9.57
C ASP A 111 7.78 5.79 -9.12
N ARG A 112 6.86 5.37 -8.24
CA ARG A 112 5.83 6.21 -7.60
C ARG A 112 5.88 6.16 -6.07
N GLY A 113 7.01 5.71 -5.51
CA GLY A 113 7.28 5.77 -4.07
C GLY A 113 6.89 4.53 -3.27
N VAL A 114 6.38 3.47 -3.89
CA VAL A 114 6.00 2.22 -3.22
C VAL A 114 7.18 1.24 -3.25
N THR A 115 7.73 0.90 -2.08
CA THR A 115 8.85 -0.06 -1.97
C THR A 115 8.40 -1.51 -1.95
N THR A 116 7.19 -1.77 -1.45
CA THR A 116 6.59 -3.09 -1.38
C THR A 116 5.17 -3.06 -1.93
N ALA A 117 4.89 -3.89 -2.94
CA ALA A 117 3.57 -4.06 -3.50
C ALA A 117 3.09 -5.50 -3.30
N VAL A 118 1.82 -5.66 -2.95
CA VAL A 118 1.23 -6.99 -2.73
C VAL A 118 0.24 -7.27 -3.86
N ASP A 119 0.53 -8.29 -4.67
CA ASP A 119 -0.41 -8.77 -5.68
C ASP A 119 -1.61 -9.43 -4.99
N ALA A 120 -2.79 -8.90 -5.23
CA ALA A 120 -4.01 -9.32 -4.53
C ALA A 120 -4.80 -10.39 -5.31
N GLY A 121 -4.12 -11.44 -5.73
CA GLY A 121 -4.76 -12.62 -6.33
C GLY A 121 -4.82 -12.60 -7.85
N SER A 122 -3.95 -11.85 -8.54
CA SER A 122 -3.84 -11.97 -10.00
C SER A 122 -3.48 -13.38 -10.42
N SER A 123 -2.77 -14.15 -9.56
CA SER A 123 -2.46 -15.56 -9.76
C SER A 123 -3.17 -16.47 -8.76
N GLY A 124 -3.48 -17.68 -9.19
CA GLY A 124 -3.84 -18.81 -8.36
C GLY A 124 -2.74 -19.89 -8.39
N ALA A 125 -3.00 -21.04 -7.77
CA ALA A 125 -1.99 -22.06 -7.54
C ALA A 125 -1.28 -22.56 -8.82
N GLN A 126 -2.01 -22.65 -9.94
CA GLN A 126 -1.44 -23.14 -11.20
C GLN A 126 -0.67 -22.07 -11.98
N THR A 127 -1.00 -20.78 -11.82
CA THR A 127 -0.36 -19.69 -12.56
C THR A 127 0.72 -18.98 -11.74
N PHE A 128 0.79 -19.21 -10.43
CA PHE A 128 1.76 -18.60 -9.53
C PHE A 128 3.24 -18.82 -9.93
N PRO A 129 3.67 -20.01 -10.42
CA PRO A 129 5.05 -20.19 -10.86
C PRO A 129 5.48 -19.17 -11.94
N GLY A 130 4.57 -18.83 -12.86
CA GLY A 130 4.83 -17.81 -13.87
C GLY A 130 4.91 -16.39 -13.26
N LEU A 131 4.02 -16.03 -12.33
CA LEU A 131 4.11 -14.78 -11.57
C LEU A 131 5.46 -14.70 -10.85
N ARG A 132 5.88 -15.77 -10.17
CA ARG A 132 7.16 -15.85 -9.47
C ARG A 132 8.33 -15.58 -10.40
N SER A 133 8.46 -16.39 -11.46
CA SER A 133 9.65 -16.38 -12.31
C SER A 133 9.75 -15.17 -13.24
N TYR A 134 8.61 -14.66 -13.76
CA TYR A 134 8.63 -13.62 -14.79
C TYR A 134 8.30 -12.22 -14.29
N ILE A 135 7.72 -12.10 -13.09
CA ILE A 135 7.33 -10.81 -12.52
C ILE A 135 8.06 -10.53 -11.21
N ILE A 136 8.01 -11.45 -10.25
CA ILE A 136 8.53 -11.21 -8.90
C ILE A 136 10.06 -11.19 -8.89
N GLU A 137 10.71 -12.21 -9.45
CA GLU A 137 12.17 -12.36 -9.40
C GLU A 137 12.92 -11.25 -10.14
N PRO A 138 12.48 -10.75 -11.31
CA PRO A 138 13.18 -9.66 -12.01
C PRO A 138 12.85 -8.27 -11.47
N ALA A 139 11.80 -8.11 -10.66
CA ALA A 139 11.36 -6.80 -10.18
C ALA A 139 12.31 -6.20 -9.13
N ARG A 140 12.52 -4.89 -9.21
CA ARG A 140 13.19 -4.12 -8.16
C ARG A 140 12.25 -3.76 -7.01
N THR A 141 10.97 -3.61 -7.30
CA THR A 141 9.90 -3.51 -6.30
C THR A 141 9.86 -4.82 -5.52
N ARG A 142 9.78 -4.78 -4.17
CA ARG A 142 9.46 -5.99 -3.42
C ARG A 142 8.03 -6.38 -3.69
N ILE A 143 7.81 -7.60 -4.18
CA ILE A 143 6.48 -8.11 -4.46
C ILE A 143 6.17 -9.27 -3.51
N LEU A 144 5.03 -9.16 -2.83
CA LEU A 144 4.38 -10.22 -2.07
C LEU A 144 3.07 -10.58 -2.77
N ALA A 145 2.40 -11.65 -2.35
CA ALA A 145 1.16 -12.06 -2.98
C ALA A 145 0.15 -12.68 -2.00
N PHE A 146 -1.12 -12.31 -2.14
CA PHE A 146 -2.26 -13.13 -1.75
C PHE A 146 -2.55 -14.09 -2.90
N LEU A 147 -2.60 -15.39 -2.62
CA LEU A 147 -2.89 -16.39 -3.63
C LEU A 147 -4.41 -16.53 -3.82
N HIS A 148 -4.90 -16.40 -5.05
CA HIS A 148 -6.32 -16.58 -5.31
C HIS A 148 -6.73 -18.04 -5.12
N ILE A 149 -7.90 -18.28 -4.47
CA ILE A 149 -8.41 -19.64 -4.26
C ILE A 149 -8.78 -20.35 -5.59
N ALA A 150 -9.15 -19.59 -6.63
CA ALA A 150 -9.27 -20.10 -7.99
C ALA A 150 -7.87 -20.34 -8.56
N VAL A 151 -7.57 -21.58 -8.96
CA VAL A 151 -6.22 -22.02 -9.32
C VAL A 151 -5.61 -21.29 -10.51
N GLN A 152 -6.43 -20.70 -11.40
CA GLN A 152 -5.99 -19.88 -12.52
C GLN A 152 -5.73 -18.40 -12.13
N GLY A 153 -6.29 -17.92 -10.99
CA GLY A 153 -6.28 -16.51 -10.64
C GLY A 153 -7.20 -15.67 -11.53
N MET A 154 -6.93 -14.36 -11.62
CA MET A 154 -7.75 -13.36 -12.31
C MET A 154 -7.27 -13.15 -13.75
N ILE A 155 -7.56 -14.07 -14.67
CA ILE A 155 -7.07 -14.02 -16.05
C ILE A 155 -7.91 -13.05 -16.90
N THR A 156 -9.24 -13.08 -16.77
CA THR A 156 -10.18 -12.27 -17.56
C THR A 156 -11.34 -11.80 -16.71
N ASN A 157 -11.99 -10.70 -17.12
CA ASN A 157 -13.25 -10.23 -16.53
C ASN A 157 -14.48 -10.67 -17.32
N LEU A 158 -14.32 -11.43 -18.40
CA LEU A 158 -15.43 -11.93 -19.22
C LEU A 158 -16.12 -13.14 -18.59
N LEU A 159 -15.39 -13.86 -17.74
CA LEU A 159 -15.86 -15.03 -17.01
C LEU A 159 -15.45 -14.90 -15.56
N GLY A 160 -16.38 -15.08 -14.66
CA GLY A 160 -16.11 -15.08 -13.22
C GLY A 160 -15.20 -16.27 -12.86
N GLU A 161 -14.13 -16.01 -12.15
CA GLU A 161 -13.11 -17.01 -11.83
C GLU A 161 -13.61 -18.14 -10.92
N LEU A 162 -14.78 -17.98 -10.31
CA LEU A 162 -15.42 -18.96 -9.41
C LEU A 162 -16.88 -19.28 -9.80
N GLU A 163 -17.31 -18.91 -11.01
CA GLU A 163 -18.60 -19.39 -11.57
C GLU A 163 -18.62 -20.93 -11.62
N ASP A 164 -17.50 -21.53 -11.95
CA ASP A 164 -17.29 -22.97 -11.82
C ASP A 164 -16.37 -23.27 -10.63
N LEU A 165 -16.94 -23.74 -9.55
CA LEU A 165 -16.23 -24.05 -8.31
C LEU A 165 -15.20 -25.17 -8.44
N ARG A 166 -15.17 -25.91 -9.55
CA ARG A 166 -14.07 -26.86 -9.85
C ARG A 166 -12.71 -26.16 -10.00
N TRP A 167 -12.71 -24.85 -10.27
CA TRP A 167 -11.50 -24.04 -10.25
C TRP A 167 -11.00 -23.70 -8.85
N ALA A 168 -11.82 -23.75 -7.82
CA ALA A 168 -11.39 -23.55 -6.44
C ALA A 168 -10.76 -24.84 -5.90
N SER A 169 -9.51 -24.76 -5.45
CA SER A 169 -8.80 -25.91 -4.92
C SER A 169 -8.02 -25.58 -3.65
N VAL A 170 -8.54 -26.03 -2.51
CA VAL A 170 -7.88 -25.90 -1.21
C VAL A 170 -6.50 -26.59 -1.26
N ALA A 171 -6.46 -27.86 -1.70
CA ALA A 171 -5.22 -28.66 -1.70
C ALA A 171 -4.10 -28.00 -2.52
N GLN A 172 -4.38 -27.56 -3.77
CA GLN A 172 -3.37 -26.91 -4.60
C GLN A 172 -2.94 -25.55 -4.05
N SER A 173 -3.88 -24.78 -3.48
CA SER A 173 -3.55 -23.48 -2.88
C SER A 173 -2.67 -23.63 -1.65
N VAL A 174 -2.96 -24.61 -0.81
CA VAL A 174 -2.15 -24.94 0.39
C VAL A 174 -0.75 -25.42 0.00
N GLU A 175 -0.66 -26.36 -0.96
CA GLU A 175 0.62 -26.84 -1.48
C GLU A 175 1.48 -25.69 -2.02
N ARG A 176 0.90 -24.86 -2.90
CA ARG A 176 1.59 -23.70 -3.49
C ARG A 176 2.05 -22.68 -2.47
N ALA A 177 1.23 -22.37 -1.48
CA ALA A 177 1.60 -21.45 -0.42
C ALA A 177 2.74 -21.98 0.46
N ARG A 178 2.77 -23.28 0.74
CA ARG A 178 3.85 -23.93 1.49
C ARG A 178 5.17 -23.99 0.73
N GLU A 179 5.13 -24.07 -0.60
CA GLU A 179 6.33 -24.00 -1.46
C GLU A 179 6.95 -22.59 -1.52
N HIS A 180 6.15 -21.55 -1.31
CA HIS A 180 6.58 -20.16 -1.48
C HIS A 180 6.24 -19.27 -0.25
N PRO A 181 6.64 -19.63 0.98
CA PRO A 181 6.31 -18.88 2.21
C PRO A 181 7.01 -17.53 2.29
N ASP A 182 8.03 -17.32 1.49
CA ASP A 182 8.76 -16.07 1.36
C ASP A 182 7.97 -14.98 0.63
N VAL A 183 7.00 -15.37 -0.22
CA VAL A 183 6.22 -14.46 -1.07
C VAL A 183 4.73 -14.51 -0.74
N ILE A 184 4.15 -15.71 -0.59
CA ILE A 184 2.71 -15.85 -0.35
C ILE A 184 2.41 -15.51 1.11
N VAL A 185 1.56 -14.49 1.30
CA VAL A 185 1.24 -13.92 2.63
C VAL A 185 -0.21 -14.14 3.06
N GLY A 186 -1.05 -14.68 2.19
CA GLY A 186 -2.46 -14.95 2.47
C GLY A 186 -3.19 -15.57 1.29
N ILE A 187 -4.48 -15.78 1.48
CA ILE A 187 -5.42 -16.28 0.46
C ILE A 187 -6.33 -15.12 0.02
N LYS A 188 -6.67 -15.06 -1.26
CA LYS A 188 -7.61 -14.10 -1.85
C LYS A 188 -8.87 -14.80 -2.34
N VAL A 189 -10.02 -14.15 -2.12
CA VAL A 189 -11.28 -14.51 -2.78
C VAL A 189 -12.04 -13.25 -3.21
N ARG A 190 -12.73 -13.29 -4.35
CA ARG A 190 -13.69 -12.29 -4.78
C ARG A 190 -15.09 -12.87 -4.73
N LEU A 191 -16.01 -12.18 -4.05
CA LEU A 191 -17.38 -12.66 -3.77
C LEU A 191 -18.47 -11.87 -4.51
N GLY A 192 -18.12 -11.00 -5.44
CA GLY A 192 -19.08 -10.32 -6.30
C GLY A 192 -19.86 -11.32 -7.15
N TYR A 193 -21.14 -11.04 -7.40
CA TYR A 193 -22.03 -11.97 -8.13
C TYR A 193 -21.50 -12.33 -9.54
N GLN A 194 -20.75 -11.43 -10.17
CA GLN A 194 -20.12 -11.70 -11.47
C GLN A 194 -18.99 -12.73 -11.39
N MET A 195 -18.43 -12.96 -10.20
CA MET A 195 -17.32 -13.86 -9.95
C MET A 195 -17.74 -15.24 -9.46
N VAL A 196 -18.82 -15.29 -8.66
CA VAL A 196 -19.27 -16.50 -7.94
C VAL A 196 -20.72 -16.88 -8.21
N GLY A 197 -21.47 -16.10 -9.02
CA GLY A 197 -22.92 -16.25 -9.16
C GLY A 197 -23.69 -15.73 -7.94
N ASP A 198 -24.92 -16.25 -7.73
CA ASP A 198 -25.85 -15.74 -6.71
C ASP A 198 -25.51 -16.22 -5.29
N ASP A 199 -24.83 -17.36 -5.12
CA ASP A 199 -24.44 -17.89 -3.80
C ASP A 199 -22.92 -17.88 -3.61
N PRO A 200 -22.37 -16.89 -2.87
CA PRO A 200 -20.95 -16.82 -2.58
C PRO A 200 -20.47 -17.79 -1.47
N ALA A 201 -21.39 -18.44 -0.75
CA ALA A 201 -21.05 -19.23 0.42
C ALA A 201 -20.12 -20.41 0.13
N PRO A 202 -20.25 -21.18 -0.97
CA PRO A 202 -19.32 -22.27 -1.28
C PRO A 202 -17.89 -21.75 -1.53
N ALA A 203 -17.74 -20.69 -2.33
CA ALA A 203 -16.43 -20.06 -2.59
C ALA A 203 -15.78 -19.51 -1.31
N MET A 204 -16.59 -18.84 -0.46
CA MET A 204 -16.13 -18.32 0.83
C MET A 204 -15.63 -19.44 1.75
N ARG A 205 -16.36 -20.57 1.85
CA ARG A 205 -15.94 -21.72 2.68
C ARG A 205 -14.62 -22.32 2.21
N LEU A 206 -14.43 -22.51 0.90
CA LEU A 206 -13.18 -23.07 0.36
C LEU A 206 -12.00 -22.12 0.61
N ALA A 207 -12.20 -20.82 0.44
CA ALA A 207 -11.15 -19.84 0.73
C ALA A 207 -10.80 -19.81 2.22
N ARG A 208 -11.82 -19.88 3.11
CA ARG A 208 -11.60 -19.95 4.55
C ARG A 208 -10.82 -21.21 4.96
N GLU A 209 -11.23 -22.37 4.43
CA GLU A 209 -10.55 -23.65 4.68
C GLU A 209 -9.07 -23.58 4.29
N ALA A 210 -8.74 -23.06 3.12
CA ALA A 210 -7.36 -22.91 2.69
C ALA A 210 -6.55 -21.96 3.60
N ALA A 211 -7.15 -20.83 4.00
CA ALA A 211 -6.51 -19.87 4.89
C ALA A 211 -6.29 -20.45 6.30
N ASP A 212 -7.27 -21.19 6.83
CA ASP A 212 -7.20 -21.84 8.15
C ASP A 212 -6.12 -22.93 8.18
N GLU A 213 -6.05 -23.77 7.13
CA GLU A 213 -5.03 -24.84 7.04
C GLU A 213 -3.60 -24.27 6.98
N LEU A 214 -3.45 -23.09 6.39
CA LEU A 214 -2.17 -22.38 6.30
C LEU A 214 -1.85 -21.53 7.55
N GLY A 215 -2.84 -21.20 8.36
CA GLY A 215 -2.73 -20.17 9.39
C GLY A 215 -2.39 -18.78 8.82
N LEU A 216 -2.86 -18.49 7.59
CA LEU A 216 -2.65 -17.23 6.88
C LEU A 216 -3.93 -16.40 6.84
N PRO A 217 -3.81 -15.07 6.70
CA PRO A 217 -4.99 -14.21 6.55
C PRO A 217 -5.74 -14.47 5.25
N LEU A 218 -7.05 -14.26 5.29
CA LEU A 218 -7.92 -14.23 4.13
C LEU A 218 -8.25 -12.79 3.75
N MET A 219 -8.00 -12.39 2.49
CA MET A 219 -8.44 -11.12 1.94
C MET A 219 -9.69 -11.33 1.07
N VAL A 220 -10.77 -10.62 1.39
CA VAL A 220 -12.06 -10.74 0.70
C VAL A 220 -12.41 -9.46 -0.02
N HIS A 221 -12.64 -9.55 -1.33
CA HIS A 221 -13.24 -8.49 -2.15
C HIS A 221 -14.75 -8.55 -2.01
N VAL A 222 -15.37 -7.42 -1.66
CA VAL A 222 -16.78 -7.35 -1.22
C VAL A 222 -17.72 -6.61 -2.17
N ILE A 223 -17.20 -6.09 -3.30
CA ILE A 223 -18.03 -5.31 -4.23
C ILE A 223 -19.03 -6.22 -4.92
N ASP A 224 -20.29 -5.73 -5.05
CA ASP A 224 -21.40 -6.40 -5.74
C ASP A 224 -21.71 -7.82 -5.22
N MET A 225 -21.46 -8.09 -3.94
CA MET A 225 -21.97 -9.30 -3.30
C MET A 225 -23.51 -9.27 -3.26
N ARG A 226 -24.16 -10.42 -3.49
CA ARG A 226 -25.63 -10.53 -3.33
C ARG A 226 -26.05 -10.38 -1.86
N PRO A 227 -25.42 -11.09 -0.89
CA PRO A 227 -25.67 -10.82 0.52
C PRO A 227 -24.97 -9.53 0.97
N PRO A 228 -25.51 -8.82 1.98
CA PRO A 228 -24.87 -7.64 2.55
C PRO A 228 -23.58 -8.02 3.29
N ILE A 229 -22.71 -7.02 3.56
CA ILE A 229 -21.45 -7.24 4.27
C ILE A 229 -21.63 -7.95 5.63
N THR A 230 -22.74 -7.70 6.30
CA THR A 230 -23.06 -8.31 7.60
C THR A 230 -23.16 -9.84 7.55
N TRP A 231 -23.49 -10.41 6.39
CA TRP A 231 -23.44 -11.86 6.15
C TRP A 231 -22.01 -12.40 6.14
N LEU A 232 -21.06 -11.63 5.57
CA LEU A 232 -19.66 -12.05 5.44
C LEU A 232 -18.92 -12.05 6.79
N LEU A 233 -19.17 -11.05 7.63
CA LEU A 233 -18.35 -10.77 8.80
C LEU A 233 -18.21 -11.92 9.82
N PRO A 234 -19.22 -12.83 10.00
CA PRO A 234 -19.06 -14.03 10.85
C PRO A 234 -18.04 -15.04 10.36
N TYR A 235 -17.68 -15.04 9.07
CA TYR A 235 -16.66 -15.93 8.52
C TYR A 235 -15.23 -15.43 8.75
N LEU A 236 -15.07 -14.17 9.24
CA LEU A 236 -13.77 -13.51 9.35
C LEU A 236 -13.31 -13.40 10.80
N GLY A 237 -12.01 -13.60 11.00
CA GLY A 237 -11.32 -13.54 12.28
C GLY A 237 -10.16 -12.54 12.30
N ALA A 238 -9.38 -12.60 13.39
CA ALA A 238 -8.23 -11.72 13.58
C ALA A 238 -7.20 -11.88 12.47
N GLY A 239 -6.84 -10.77 11.84
CA GLY A 239 -5.89 -10.72 10.75
C GLY A 239 -6.50 -10.79 9.36
N ASP A 240 -7.74 -11.27 9.21
CA ASP A 240 -8.44 -11.25 7.91
C ASP A 240 -8.72 -9.83 7.44
N ILE A 241 -8.89 -9.65 6.14
CA ILE A 241 -8.97 -8.34 5.51
C ILE A 241 -10.23 -8.25 4.64
N VAL A 242 -11.07 -7.27 4.93
CA VAL A 242 -12.14 -6.81 4.06
C VAL A 242 -11.57 -5.68 3.20
N THR A 243 -11.31 -5.94 1.91
CA THR A 243 -10.85 -4.88 1.01
C THR A 243 -12.02 -4.22 0.29
N HIS A 244 -11.83 -2.96 -0.14
CA HIS A 244 -12.86 -2.10 -0.73
C HIS A 244 -13.89 -1.61 0.30
N CYS A 245 -13.46 -1.37 1.54
CA CYS A 245 -14.38 -1.01 2.62
C CYS A 245 -15.16 0.30 2.37
N PHE A 246 -14.66 1.18 1.51
CA PHE A 246 -15.31 2.46 1.20
C PHE A 246 -15.96 2.52 -0.18
N HIS A 247 -16.34 1.37 -0.77
CA HIS A 247 -17.07 1.36 -2.03
C HIS A 247 -18.43 2.06 -1.92
N GLY A 248 -18.88 2.60 -3.05
CA GLY A 248 -20.14 3.37 -3.12
C GLY A 248 -21.40 2.57 -3.39
N ASN A 249 -21.27 1.25 -3.65
CA ASN A 249 -22.38 0.37 -4.01
C ASN A 249 -23.19 -0.04 -2.77
N GLU A 250 -24.38 -0.63 -3.00
CA GLU A 250 -25.20 -1.22 -1.92
C GLU A 250 -24.46 -2.35 -1.21
N GLY A 251 -24.88 -2.67 0.01
CA GLY A 251 -24.31 -3.77 0.80
C GLY A 251 -22.95 -3.50 1.45
N GLY A 252 -22.47 -2.24 1.42
CA GLY A 252 -21.21 -1.82 2.07
C GLY A 252 -21.31 -1.69 3.59
N ILE A 253 -20.37 -0.97 4.17
CA ILE A 253 -20.21 -0.84 5.65
C ILE A 253 -21.23 0.10 6.30
N LEU A 254 -21.95 0.91 5.52
CA LEU A 254 -22.96 1.87 5.99
C LEU A 254 -24.36 1.38 5.62
N ASP A 255 -25.33 1.63 6.49
CA ASP A 255 -26.75 1.41 6.23
C ASP A 255 -27.36 2.52 5.33
N ALA A 256 -28.67 2.45 5.10
CA ALA A 256 -29.40 3.41 4.27
C ALA A 256 -29.40 4.84 4.85
N ASP A 257 -29.27 5.00 6.16
CA ASP A 257 -29.19 6.30 6.84
C ASP A 257 -27.73 6.81 6.88
N GLY A 258 -26.79 6.02 6.36
CA GLY A 258 -25.36 6.32 6.34
C GLY A 258 -24.69 6.08 7.69
N MET A 259 -25.28 5.25 8.56
CA MET A 259 -24.70 4.83 9.82
C MET A 259 -23.88 3.56 9.63
N LEU A 260 -22.78 3.48 10.34
CA LEU A 260 -21.93 2.29 10.34
C LEU A 260 -22.65 1.11 11.01
N PHE A 261 -22.74 -0.04 10.32
CA PHE A 261 -23.33 -1.23 10.92
C PHE A 261 -22.61 -1.64 12.20
N PRO A 262 -23.32 -1.95 13.30
CA PRO A 262 -22.70 -2.43 14.54
C PRO A 262 -21.85 -3.70 14.35
N GLU A 263 -22.23 -4.56 13.40
CA GLU A 263 -21.49 -5.78 13.02
C GLU A 263 -20.09 -5.46 12.49
N VAL A 264 -19.94 -4.36 11.74
CA VAL A 264 -18.66 -3.88 11.19
C VAL A 264 -17.73 -3.47 12.35
N ARG A 265 -18.23 -2.73 13.34
CA ARG A 265 -17.44 -2.41 14.56
C ARG A 265 -17.00 -3.66 15.30
N ARG A 266 -17.96 -4.57 15.57
CA ARG A 266 -17.66 -5.84 16.25
C ARG A 266 -16.65 -6.70 15.47
N ALA A 267 -16.67 -6.68 14.15
CA ALA A 267 -15.67 -7.37 13.34
C ALA A 267 -14.28 -6.78 13.53
N ARG A 268 -14.13 -5.44 13.53
CA ARG A 268 -12.85 -4.78 13.83
C ARG A 268 -12.37 -5.10 15.25
N GLU A 269 -13.25 -5.09 16.24
CA GLU A 269 -12.93 -5.44 17.64
C GLU A 269 -12.40 -6.88 17.75
N ARG A 270 -12.86 -7.80 16.88
CA ARG A 270 -12.31 -9.16 16.77
C ARG A 270 -10.99 -9.24 16.00
N GLY A 271 -10.50 -8.13 15.45
CA GLY A 271 -9.23 -8.05 14.73
C GLY A 271 -9.33 -8.20 13.21
N VAL A 272 -10.53 -8.15 12.63
CA VAL A 272 -10.72 -8.01 11.18
C VAL A 272 -10.26 -6.63 10.74
N ARG A 273 -9.44 -6.56 9.68
CA ARG A 273 -8.94 -5.31 9.10
C ARG A 273 -9.82 -4.85 7.94
N PHE A 274 -9.94 -3.55 7.81
CA PHE A 274 -10.69 -2.90 6.73
C PHE A 274 -9.72 -2.09 5.87
N ASP A 275 -9.61 -2.50 4.61
CA ASP A 275 -8.68 -1.96 3.62
C ASP A 275 -9.42 -1.10 2.59
N VAL A 276 -8.79 0.00 2.15
CA VAL A 276 -9.39 0.91 1.17
C VAL A 276 -9.56 0.24 -0.18
N GLY A 277 -8.48 -0.30 -0.78
CA GLY A 277 -8.53 -0.88 -2.11
C GLY A 277 -9.22 0.05 -3.11
N HIS A 278 -8.63 1.22 -3.40
CA HIS A 278 -9.30 2.32 -4.12
C HIS A 278 -9.94 1.88 -5.44
N GLY A 279 -9.21 1.14 -6.29
CA GLY A 279 -9.70 0.56 -7.53
C GLY A 279 -10.30 1.55 -8.54
N VAL A 280 -11.07 0.99 -9.47
CA VAL A 280 -11.83 1.72 -10.48
C VAL A 280 -13.30 1.92 -10.09
N GLY A 281 -13.81 1.17 -9.11
CA GLY A 281 -15.20 1.19 -8.64
C GLY A 281 -15.35 1.07 -7.12
N SER A 282 -14.27 1.21 -6.35
CA SER A 282 -14.20 0.71 -4.98
C SER A 282 -13.99 1.78 -3.92
N PHE A 283 -13.98 3.05 -4.29
CA PHE A 283 -13.81 4.17 -3.36
C PHE A 283 -14.81 5.28 -3.65
N ALA A 284 -15.53 5.72 -2.63
CA ALA A 284 -16.46 6.84 -2.68
C ALA A 284 -16.16 7.83 -1.56
N TYR A 285 -15.88 9.10 -1.91
CA TYR A 285 -15.64 10.18 -0.94
C TYR A 285 -16.75 10.25 0.12
N ARG A 286 -18.01 10.13 -0.29
CA ARG A 286 -19.17 10.19 0.61
C ARG A 286 -19.13 9.09 1.67
N VAL A 287 -18.72 7.87 1.31
CA VAL A 287 -18.64 6.73 2.23
C VAL A 287 -17.44 6.90 3.18
N ALA A 288 -16.27 7.20 2.64
CA ALA A 288 -15.05 7.42 3.43
C ALA A 288 -15.26 8.52 4.49
N ARG A 289 -15.78 9.68 4.07
CA ARG A 289 -16.04 10.82 4.98
C ARG A 289 -17.03 10.46 6.09
N ARG A 290 -18.12 9.75 5.76
CA ARG A 290 -19.11 9.33 6.76
C ARG A 290 -18.55 8.29 7.73
N ALA A 291 -17.78 7.32 7.26
CA ALA A 291 -17.16 6.31 8.11
C ALA A 291 -16.13 6.94 9.06
N ILE A 292 -15.24 7.78 8.54
CA ILE A 292 -14.19 8.48 9.33
C ILE A 292 -14.84 9.39 10.39
N ALA A 293 -15.88 10.14 10.04
CA ALA A 293 -16.61 11.01 10.97
C ALA A 293 -17.28 10.23 12.13
N GLN A 294 -17.56 8.93 11.92
CA GLN A 294 -18.09 8.04 12.94
C GLN A 294 -16.98 7.27 13.71
N GLY A 295 -15.71 7.69 13.58
CA GLY A 295 -14.57 7.05 14.24
C GLY A 295 -14.19 5.71 13.61
N PHE A 296 -14.42 5.54 12.30
CA PHE A 296 -14.07 4.33 11.56
C PHE A 296 -13.14 4.66 10.36
N PRO A 297 -11.89 5.11 10.61
CA PRO A 297 -10.89 5.20 9.55
C PRO A 297 -10.51 3.79 9.06
N PRO A 298 -9.94 3.63 7.85
CA PRO A 298 -9.47 2.34 7.37
C PRO A 298 -8.24 1.88 8.17
N ASP A 299 -8.03 0.57 8.28
CA ASP A 299 -6.83 0.02 8.92
C ASP A 299 -5.64 0.05 7.96
N THR A 300 -5.90 -0.15 6.65
CA THR A 300 -4.89 -0.05 5.59
C THR A 300 -5.41 0.79 4.43
N ILE A 301 -4.49 1.52 3.79
CA ILE A 301 -4.77 2.30 2.59
C ILE A 301 -3.97 1.67 1.45
N SER A 302 -4.68 1.04 0.53
CA SER A 302 -4.14 0.44 -0.68
C SER A 302 -4.79 1.01 -1.93
N SER A 303 -4.11 0.90 -3.06
CA SER A 303 -4.55 1.54 -4.30
C SER A 303 -5.46 0.67 -5.16
N ASP A 304 -5.39 -0.65 -5.04
CA ASP A 304 -5.92 -1.60 -6.01
C ASP A 304 -5.50 -1.22 -7.45
N LEU A 305 -4.19 -0.91 -7.59
CA LEU A 305 -3.66 -0.39 -8.83
C LEU A 305 -3.58 -1.49 -9.90
N HIS A 306 -4.13 -1.19 -11.08
CA HIS A 306 -4.20 -2.10 -12.20
C HIS A 306 -4.34 -1.35 -13.53
N ALA A 307 -4.27 -2.05 -14.67
CA ALA A 307 -4.25 -1.46 -16.02
C ALA A 307 -5.39 -0.47 -16.32
N HIS A 308 -6.53 -0.61 -15.64
CA HIS A 308 -7.71 0.22 -15.92
C HIS A 308 -7.82 1.47 -15.02
N ASN A 309 -6.91 1.67 -14.04
CA ASN A 309 -6.96 2.81 -13.12
C ASN A 309 -5.64 3.55 -12.91
N VAL A 310 -4.55 3.12 -13.57
CA VAL A 310 -3.26 3.84 -13.55
C VAL A 310 -3.32 5.24 -14.17
N ASN A 311 -4.37 5.51 -14.97
CA ASN A 311 -4.67 6.82 -15.56
C ASN A 311 -5.91 7.48 -14.90
N GLY A 312 -6.35 6.98 -13.76
CA GLY A 312 -7.49 7.41 -12.98
C GLY A 312 -8.56 6.33 -12.86
N PRO A 313 -9.34 6.36 -11.78
CA PRO A 313 -9.35 7.35 -10.69
C PRO A 313 -8.27 7.14 -9.62
N ALA A 314 -7.61 5.98 -9.50
CA ALA A 314 -6.62 5.73 -8.45
C ALA A 314 -5.30 6.46 -8.73
N TYR A 315 -4.78 6.41 -9.95
CA TYR A 315 -3.51 6.94 -10.45
C TYR A 315 -2.29 6.24 -9.84
N ASP A 316 -2.12 6.30 -8.53
CA ASP A 316 -1.07 5.68 -7.72
C ASP A 316 -1.47 5.70 -6.24
N GLN A 317 -0.64 5.07 -5.39
CA GLN A 317 -0.90 5.04 -3.95
C GLN A 317 -0.81 6.45 -3.33
N ALA A 318 0.15 7.28 -3.71
CA ALA A 318 0.33 8.62 -3.15
C ALA A 318 -0.90 9.52 -3.37
N THR A 319 -1.54 9.42 -4.55
CA THR A 319 -2.81 10.08 -4.85
C THR A 319 -3.93 9.55 -3.95
N THR A 320 -4.00 8.24 -3.74
CA THR A 320 -4.95 7.64 -2.80
C THR A 320 -4.74 8.16 -1.38
N LEU A 321 -3.48 8.24 -0.89
CA LEU A 321 -3.16 8.84 0.42
C LEU A 321 -3.65 10.29 0.52
N SER A 322 -3.44 11.07 -0.54
CA SER A 322 -3.87 12.48 -0.59
C SER A 322 -5.39 12.63 -0.50
N LYS A 323 -6.16 11.70 -1.08
CA LYS A 323 -7.63 11.65 -0.95
C LYS A 323 -8.06 11.32 0.48
N LEU A 324 -7.34 10.43 1.18
CA LEU A 324 -7.64 10.12 2.58
C LEU A 324 -7.34 11.29 3.52
N LEU A 325 -6.26 12.07 3.26
CA LEU A 325 -6.01 13.35 3.93
C LEU A 325 -7.15 14.35 3.69
N HIS A 326 -7.68 14.40 2.45
CA HIS A 326 -8.77 15.30 2.07
C HIS A 326 -10.08 14.95 2.78
N VAL A 327 -10.41 13.69 2.98
CA VAL A 327 -11.63 13.28 3.70
C VAL A 327 -11.52 13.31 5.21
N GLY A 328 -10.38 13.77 5.77
CA GLY A 328 -10.24 14.11 7.18
C GLY A 328 -9.39 13.16 8.01
N MET A 329 -8.58 12.29 7.40
CA MET A 329 -7.54 11.58 8.15
C MET A 329 -6.35 12.50 8.46
N GLU A 330 -5.74 12.31 9.63
CA GLU A 330 -4.48 12.95 9.97
C GLU A 330 -3.31 12.27 9.24
N ILE A 331 -2.23 13.03 8.99
CA ILE A 331 -1.10 12.54 8.21
C ILE A 331 -0.42 11.33 8.88
N GLU A 332 -0.33 11.34 10.19
CA GLU A 332 0.24 10.24 10.98
C GLU A 332 -0.54 8.94 10.78
N ASP A 333 -1.87 9.02 10.76
CA ASP A 333 -2.74 7.86 10.55
C ASP A 333 -2.68 7.38 9.11
N VAL A 334 -2.62 8.29 8.13
CA VAL A 334 -2.42 7.94 6.71
C VAL A 334 -1.09 7.21 6.53
N ILE A 335 0.02 7.72 7.11
CA ILE A 335 1.33 7.06 7.01
C ILE A 335 1.32 5.72 7.73
N ARG A 336 0.74 5.61 8.92
CA ARG A 336 0.59 4.33 9.63
C ARG A 336 -0.17 3.29 8.80
N ALA A 337 -1.28 3.70 8.19
CA ALA A 337 -2.15 2.85 7.39
C ALA A 337 -1.55 2.43 6.03
N THR A 338 -0.42 3.03 5.61
CA THR A 338 0.30 2.68 4.37
C THR A 338 1.72 2.17 4.62
N THR A 339 2.16 2.03 5.86
CA THR A 339 3.50 1.52 6.23
C THR A 339 3.42 0.39 7.25
N ALA A 340 3.32 0.71 8.54
CA ALA A 340 3.39 -0.26 9.63
C ALA A 340 2.21 -1.26 9.61
N THR A 341 0.99 -0.78 9.40
CA THR A 341 -0.20 -1.65 9.44
C THR A 341 -0.25 -2.64 8.29
N PRO A 342 -0.06 -2.23 7.00
CA PRO A 342 -0.02 -3.20 5.90
C PRO A 342 1.21 -4.13 5.96
N ALA A 343 2.35 -3.69 6.48
CA ALA A 343 3.50 -4.57 6.72
C ALA A 343 3.16 -5.69 7.72
N GLN A 344 2.44 -5.36 8.80
CA GLN A 344 1.93 -6.34 9.76
C GLN A 344 0.87 -7.25 9.13
N ALA A 345 -0.06 -6.69 8.31
CA ALA A 345 -1.07 -7.45 7.60
C ALA A 345 -0.45 -8.47 6.63
N ALA A 346 0.63 -8.09 5.95
CA ALA A 346 1.43 -8.96 5.09
C ALA A 346 2.43 -9.85 5.87
N ARG A 347 2.39 -9.86 7.21
CA ARG A 347 3.27 -10.66 8.08
C ARG A 347 4.77 -10.41 7.84
N ARG A 348 5.13 -9.15 7.57
CA ARG A 348 6.51 -8.68 7.33
C ARG A 348 6.86 -7.47 8.20
N GLY A 349 6.05 -7.19 9.23
CA GLY A 349 6.24 -6.06 10.13
C GLY A 349 7.53 -6.11 10.97
N ASP A 350 8.21 -7.24 11.00
CA ASP A 350 9.55 -7.42 11.58
C ASP A 350 10.67 -6.91 10.67
N ARG A 351 10.45 -6.81 9.35
CA ARG A 351 11.45 -6.45 8.35
C ARG A 351 11.21 -5.08 7.72
N ILE A 352 9.97 -4.72 7.43
CA ILE A 352 9.56 -3.51 6.70
C ILE A 352 8.49 -2.72 7.48
N GLY A 353 8.14 -1.54 6.98
CA GLY A 353 7.05 -0.71 7.50
C GLY A 353 7.43 0.14 8.73
N ALA A 354 8.70 0.19 9.10
CA ALA A 354 9.22 1.11 10.11
C ALA A 354 10.68 1.47 9.84
N LEU A 355 11.09 2.66 10.25
CA LEU A 355 12.45 3.13 10.23
C LEU A 355 13.10 2.78 11.59
N ALA A 356 13.72 1.61 11.67
CA ALA A 356 14.37 1.17 12.89
C ALA A 356 15.73 0.53 12.61
N PRO A 357 16.72 0.67 13.49
CA PRO A 357 18.01 0.00 13.33
C PRO A 357 17.86 -1.50 13.13
N GLY A 358 18.60 -2.04 12.18
CA GLY A 358 18.58 -3.45 11.79
C GLY A 358 17.50 -3.82 10.76
N ARG A 359 16.61 -2.89 10.38
CA ARG A 359 15.60 -3.11 9.32
C ARG A 359 16.16 -2.76 7.94
N GLU A 360 15.55 -3.35 6.92
CA GLU A 360 15.87 -3.01 5.53
C GLU A 360 15.66 -1.50 5.29
N ALA A 361 16.58 -0.87 4.58
CA ALA A 361 16.52 0.55 4.27
C ALA A 361 15.52 0.83 3.15
N ASP A 362 14.24 0.69 3.50
CA ASP A 362 13.10 1.05 2.66
C ASP A 362 12.49 2.34 3.20
N LEU A 363 12.49 3.40 2.40
CA LEU A 363 11.89 4.67 2.77
C LEU A 363 11.42 5.45 1.54
N THR A 364 10.43 6.32 1.77
CA THR A 364 9.88 7.24 0.78
C THR A 364 9.95 8.65 1.31
N ALA A 365 10.41 9.60 0.50
CA ALA A 365 10.40 11.01 0.84
C ALA A 365 9.36 11.75 0.00
N PHE A 366 8.43 12.43 0.69
CA PHE A 366 7.35 13.20 0.08
C PHE A 366 7.62 14.71 0.16
N GLU A 367 7.27 15.42 -0.90
CA GLU A 367 6.91 16.82 -0.84
C GLU A 367 5.42 16.92 -0.54
N LEU A 368 5.04 17.66 0.52
CA LEU A 368 3.64 18.03 0.76
C LEU A 368 3.35 19.32 0.03
N ARG A 369 2.58 19.22 -1.05
CA ARG A 369 2.16 20.37 -1.86
C ARG A 369 0.81 20.90 -1.44
N TYR A 370 0.67 22.21 -1.45
CA TYR A 370 -0.59 22.91 -1.26
C TYR A 370 -1.03 23.53 -2.57
N GLY A 371 -2.30 23.35 -2.94
CA GLY A 371 -2.87 23.82 -4.20
C GLY A 371 -4.33 23.39 -4.37
N GLN A 372 -4.79 23.29 -5.60
CA GLN A 372 -6.15 22.83 -5.91
C GLN A 372 -6.07 21.81 -7.06
N TRP A 373 -6.46 20.56 -6.77
CA TRP A 373 -6.44 19.47 -7.75
C TRP A 373 -7.81 18.79 -7.77
N SER A 374 -8.42 18.75 -8.96
CA SER A 374 -9.70 18.04 -9.17
C SER A 374 -9.42 16.55 -9.28
N LEU A 375 -9.70 15.78 -8.23
CA LEU A 375 -9.48 14.34 -8.20
C LEU A 375 -10.81 13.59 -8.16
N PRO A 376 -11.06 12.68 -9.12
CA PRO A 376 -12.24 11.83 -9.11
C PRO A 376 -12.15 10.75 -8.04
N ASP A 377 -13.29 10.37 -7.46
CA ASP A 377 -13.41 9.08 -6.78
C ASP A 377 -13.79 7.96 -7.79
N ALA A 378 -13.99 6.74 -7.29
CA ALA A 378 -14.41 5.62 -8.11
C ALA A 378 -15.95 5.45 -8.19
N ALA A 379 -16.72 6.40 -7.66
CA ALA A 379 -18.18 6.40 -7.66
C ALA A 379 -18.79 7.55 -8.49
N GLY A 380 -17.95 8.28 -9.25
CA GLY A 380 -18.36 9.33 -10.17
C GLY A 380 -18.36 10.75 -9.59
N ALA A 381 -17.95 10.95 -8.34
CA ALA A 381 -17.76 12.28 -7.77
C ALA A 381 -16.35 12.80 -8.05
N THR A 382 -16.21 14.11 -8.19
CA THR A 382 -14.89 14.79 -8.28
C THR A 382 -14.85 15.86 -7.21
N GLU A 383 -13.79 15.86 -6.40
CA GLU A 383 -13.61 16.86 -5.35
C GLU A 383 -12.27 17.61 -5.55
N VAL A 384 -12.19 18.83 -5.01
CA VAL A 384 -10.97 19.63 -5.03
C VAL A 384 -10.15 19.29 -3.80
N VAL A 385 -9.03 18.62 -4.03
CA VAL A 385 -8.05 18.24 -3.01
C VAL A 385 -7.03 19.38 -2.87
N GLU A 386 -6.77 19.85 -1.64
CA GLU A 386 -5.89 20.98 -1.39
C GLU A 386 -4.48 20.60 -0.94
N ARG A 387 -4.26 19.33 -0.62
CA ARG A 387 -2.97 18.78 -0.15
C ARG A 387 -2.61 17.54 -0.96
N LEU A 388 -1.46 17.54 -1.63
CA LEU A 388 -0.92 16.38 -2.32
C LEU A 388 0.38 15.91 -1.68
N LEU A 389 0.47 14.62 -1.43
CA LEU A 389 1.72 13.91 -1.15
C LEU A 389 2.38 13.52 -2.48
N VAL A 390 3.49 14.17 -2.80
CA VAL A 390 4.22 13.92 -4.06
C VAL A 390 5.53 13.21 -3.74
N PRO A 391 5.71 11.94 -4.13
CA PRO A 391 6.96 11.23 -3.91
C PRO A 391 8.10 11.87 -4.69
N ARG A 392 9.24 12.12 -4.03
CA ARG A 392 10.42 12.75 -4.61
C ARG A 392 11.63 11.85 -4.60
N LEU A 393 11.66 10.94 -3.65
CA LEU A 393 12.73 10.01 -3.47
C LEU A 393 12.15 8.70 -2.92
N VAL A 394 12.65 7.60 -3.43
CA VAL A 394 12.41 6.28 -2.86
C VAL A 394 13.75 5.57 -2.67
N ILE A 395 13.90 4.89 -1.55
CA ILE A 395 15.02 4.01 -1.28
C ILE A 395 14.46 2.64 -0.98
N ARG A 396 14.98 1.64 -1.68
CA ARG A 396 14.59 0.25 -1.47
C ARG A 396 15.85 -0.60 -1.27
N GLY A 397 15.99 -1.21 -0.08
CA GLY A 397 17.19 -1.98 0.28
C GLY A 397 18.48 -1.16 0.17
N GLY A 398 18.43 0.15 0.43
CA GLY A 398 19.57 1.07 0.29
C GLY A 398 19.81 1.61 -1.12
N GLU A 399 19.13 1.12 -2.15
CA GLU A 399 19.22 1.67 -3.50
C GLU A 399 18.36 2.92 -3.65
N VAL A 400 19.00 4.03 -4.04
CA VAL A 400 18.39 5.35 -4.14
C VAL A 400 17.80 5.57 -5.53
N ARG A 401 16.52 5.99 -5.59
CA ARG A 401 15.87 6.47 -6.81
C ARG A 401 15.26 7.85 -6.58
N ARG A 402 15.68 8.81 -7.38
CA ARG A 402 15.02 10.09 -7.47
C ARG A 402 13.84 9.97 -8.43
N LEU A 403 12.70 10.49 -8.02
CA LEU A 403 11.47 10.41 -8.80
C LEU A 403 11.25 11.71 -9.55
N ASP A 404 10.76 11.59 -10.79
CA ASP A 404 10.48 12.74 -11.64
C ASP A 404 9.28 13.52 -11.06
N PRO A 405 9.41 14.84 -10.83
CA PRO A 405 8.32 15.69 -10.39
C PRO A 405 7.15 15.76 -11.38
N ASP A 406 7.38 15.45 -12.67
CA ASP A 406 6.35 15.48 -13.71
C ASP A 406 5.47 14.21 -13.76
N THR A 407 5.74 13.21 -12.90
CA THR A 407 4.82 12.08 -12.68
C THR A 407 3.58 12.48 -11.87
N ASP A 408 3.44 13.75 -11.50
CA ASP A 408 2.27 14.31 -10.80
C ASP A 408 0.96 14.02 -11.58
N PRO A 409 0.03 13.21 -11.03
CA PRO A 409 -1.22 12.86 -11.71
C PRO A 409 -2.09 14.08 -12.03
N ALA A 410 -1.91 15.18 -11.31
CA ALA A 410 -2.63 16.44 -11.54
C ALA A 410 -2.11 17.23 -12.75
N ARG A 411 -1.03 16.78 -13.41
CA ARG A 411 -0.48 17.38 -14.64
C ARG A 411 -0.75 16.56 -15.90
N ARG A 412 -1.45 15.41 -15.78
CA ARG A 412 -1.83 14.54 -16.90
C ARG A 412 -3.29 14.74 -17.36
#